data_593684ec01936df2adf3c21ffb1db95a
#
_entry.id   593684ec01936df2adf3c21ffb1db95a
#
_cell.length_a   1.000
_cell.length_b   1.000
_cell.length_c   1.000
_cell.angle_alpha   90.00
_cell.angle_beta   90.00
_cell.angle_gamma   90.00
#
_symmetry.space_group_name_H-M   'P 1'
#
loop_
_entity.id
_entity.type
_entity.pdbx_description
1 polymer ?
#
loop_
_entity_poly.entity_id
_entity_poly.type
_entity_poly.pdbx_seq_one_letter_code
_entity_poly.pdbx_strand_id
1 'polypeptide(L)'
;MSTVTVRRATAASADVVADMWVRAAAALARAGLDQWQYPVKLHNIHAAIAAGTCWLASDSFGAIVGTITLDQDADPEMWPPEDRPADAFYLHRMITEPAAKGVELGSALIDWSARRAVEAGRKWIRLDAWRSNPGLWKYYADRGFELVRVVPHPSGSGACFQRDATIQLGHGPTVRTAA
;
A
#
# COMPACT_ATOMS: atom_id res chain seq x y z
N MET A 1 -16.16 -8.64 15.48
CA MET A 1 -15.17 -7.95 14.63
C MET A 1 -15.07 -8.73 13.33
N SER A 2 -15.15 -8.07 12.18
CA SER A 2 -14.96 -8.70 10.87
C SER A 2 -13.51 -9.12 10.71
N THR A 3 -13.28 -10.28 10.08
CA THR A 3 -11.94 -10.78 9.76
C THR A 3 -11.70 -10.61 8.28
N VAL A 4 -10.49 -10.16 7.91
CA VAL A 4 -9.99 -10.09 6.54
C VAL A 4 -8.82 -11.04 6.42
N THR A 5 -8.80 -11.83 5.35
CA THR A 5 -7.71 -12.75 5.04
C THR A 5 -6.85 -12.16 3.92
N VAL A 6 -5.54 -12.06 4.16
CA VAL A 6 -4.57 -11.60 3.16
C VAL A 6 -3.80 -12.80 2.62
N ARG A 7 -3.76 -12.94 1.30
CA ARG A 7 -2.99 -13.99 0.60
C ARG A 7 -2.16 -13.40 -0.53
N ARG A 8 -1.11 -14.08 -0.92
CA ARG A 8 -0.36 -13.68 -2.12
C ARG A 8 -1.24 -13.75 -3.36
N ALA A 9 -1.13 -12.75 -4.22
CA ALA A 9 -1.74 -12.77 -5.53
C ALA A 9 -1.06 -13.84 -6.40
N THR A 10 -1.83 -14.45 -7.29
CA THR A 10 -1.35 -15.40 -8.30
C THR A 10 -1.47 -14.78 -9.69
N ALA A 11 -0.90 -15.41 -10.71
CA ALA A 11 -1.02 -14.93 -12.10
C ALA A 11 -2.49 -14.73 -12.49
N ALA A 12 -3.40 -15.61 -12.06
CA ALA A 12 -4.85 -15.47 -12.29
C ALA A 12 -5.49 -14.26 -11.59
N SER A 13 -4.77 -13.58 -10.70
CA SER A 13 -5.26 -12.40 -9.98
C SER A 13 -4.89 -11.07 -10.66
N ALA A 14 -4.10 -11.10 -11.73
CA ALA A 14 -3.57 -9.88 -12.35
C ALA A 14 -4.68 -8.94 -12.84
N ASP A 15 -5.70 -9.48 -13.49
CA ASP A 15 -6.83 -8.72 -14.00
C ASP A 15 -7.63 -8.08 -12.85
N VAL A 16 -7.84 -8.80 -11.75
CA VAL A 16 -8.53 -8.25 -10.57
C VAL A 16 -7.77 -7.06 -10.00
N VAL A 17 -6.44 -7.16 -9.87
CA VAL A 17 -5.60 -6.05 -9.39
C VAL A 17 -5.65 -4.86 -10.35
N ALA A 18 -5.59 -5.12 -11.66
CA ALA A 18 -5.68 -4.08 -12.68
C ALA A 18 -7.03 -3.36 -12.65
N ASP A 19 -8.13 -4.10 -12.54
CA ASP A 19 -9.48 -3.55 -12.44
C ASP A 19 -9.67 -2.71 -11.18
N MET A 20 -9.12 -3.14 -10.03
CA MET A 20 -9.13 -2.34 -8.80
C MET A 20 -8.39 -1.01 -9.01
N TRP A 21 -7.24 -1.05 -9.70
CA TRP A 21 -6.51 0.17 -10.02
C TRP A 21 -7.32 1.11 -10.90
N VAL A 22 -7.91 0.61 -11.99
CA VAL A 22 -8.76 1.42 -12.90
C VAL A 22 -9.91 2.09 -12.14
N ARG A 23 -10.59 1.33 -11.28
CA ARG A 23 -11.69 1.89 -10.46
C ARG A 23 -11.20 2.96 -9.47
N ALA A 24 -10.06 2.73 -8.83
CA ALA A 24 -9.44 3.70 -7.91
C ALA A 24 -9.02 4.98 -8.65
N ALA A 25 -8.36 4.87 -9.81
CA ALA A 25 -7.96 6.00 -10.64
C ALA A 25 -9.19 6.81 -11.09
N ALA A 26 -10.25 6.14 -11.54
CA ALA A 26 -11.50 6.80 -11.91
C ALA A 26 -12.18 7.53 -10.73
N ALA A 27 -12.11 6.96 -9.52
CA ALA A 27 -12.63 7.62 -8.32
C ALA A 27 -11.83 8.88 -7.96
N LEU A 28 -10.51 8.82 -8.07
CA LEU A 28 -9.61 9.96 -7.86
C LEU A 28 -9.86 11.07 -8.88
N ALA A 29 -10.02 10.73 -10.16
CA ALA A 29 -10.39 11.69 -11.21
C ALA A 29 -11.70 12.41 -10.92
N ARG A 30 -12.73 11.68 -10.48
CA ARG A 30 -14.02 12.29 -10.08
C ARG A 30 -13.89 13.22 -8.87
N ALA A 31 -12.90 12.99 -8.04
CA ALA A 31 -12.56 13.87 -6.91
C ALA A 31 -11.65 15.05 -7.31
N GLY A 32 -11.33 15.21 -8.60
CA GLY A 32 -10.47 16.28 -9.11
C GLY A 32 -8.97 16.05 -8.84
N LEU A 33 -8.56 14.82 -8.54
CA LEU A 33 -7.17 14.48 -8.26
C LEU A 33 -6.50 13.89 -9.50
N ASP A 34 -5.25 14.27 -9.73
CA ASP A 34 -4.42 13.82 -10.85
C ASP A 34 -3.68 12.49 -10.58
N GLN A 35 -3.86 11.92 -9.40
CA GLN A 35 -3.24 10.67 -9.01
C GLN A 35 -3.68 9.51 -9.91
N TRP A 36 -2.68 8.77 -10.44
CA TRP A 36 -2.88 7.57 -11.27
C TRP A 36 -3.64 7.81 -12.60
N GLN A 37 -3.64 9.05 -13.10
CA GLN A 37 -4.27 9.40 -14.37
C GLN A 37 -3.37 9.05 -15.57
N TYR A 38 -2.89 7.82 -15.62
CA TYR A 38 -2.10 7.21 -16.69
C TYR A 38 -2.52 5.74 -16.88
N PRO A 39 -2.23 5.12 -18.02
CA PRO A 39 -2.59 3.71 -18.26
C PRO A 39 -1.99 2.78 -17.20
N VAL A 40 -2.77 1.81 -16.76
CA VAL A 40 -2.29 0.82 -15.79
C VAL A 40 -1.06 0.10 -16.34
N LYS A 41 0.00 0.10 -15.54
CA LYS A 41 1.27 -0.55 -15.88
C LYS A 41 1.17 -2.05 -15.54
N LEU A 42 0.51 -2.82 -16.42
CA LEU A 42 0.29 -4.27 -16.22
C LEU A 42 1.59 -5.03 -15.94
N HIS A 43 2.68 -4.66 -16.60
CA HIS A 43 3.98 -5.29 -16.36
C HIS A 43 4.46 -5.16 -14.91
N ASN A 44 4.17 -4.05 -14.23
CA ASN A 44 4.51 -3.87 -12.81
C ASN A 44 3.63 -4.75 -11.92
N ILE A 45 2.38 -4.97 -12.28
CA ILE A 45 1.49 -5.90 -11.56
C ILE A 45 2.02 -7.33 -11.71
N HIS A 46 2.30 -7.76 -12.94
CA HIS A 46 2.85 -9.09 -13.19
C HIS A 46 4.20 -9.30 -12.49
N ALA A 47 5.09 -8.31 -12.51
CA ALA A 47 6.38 -8.39 -11.81
C ALA A 47 6.20 -8.56 -10.29
N ALA A 48 5.32 -7.77 -9.66
CA ALA A 48 5.03 -7.87 -8.23
C ALA A 48 4.38 -9.22 -7.86
N ILE A 49 3.51 -9.76 -8.71
CA ILE A 49 2.92 -11.09 -8.52
C ILE A 49 4.00 -12.17 -8.63
N ALA A 50 4.83 -12.13 -9.65
CA ALA A 50 5.92 -13.09 -9.87
C ALA A 50 6.94 -13.08 -8.72
N ALA A 51 7.25 -11.89 -8.18
CA ALA A 51 8.11 -11.70 -7.01
C ALA A 51 7.43 -12.11 -5.69
N GLY A 52 6.11 -12.41 -5.70
CA GLY A 52 5.36 -12.74 -4.50
C GLY A 52 5.16 -11.57 -3.53
N THR A 53 5.27 -10.33 -4.01
CA THR A 53 5.14 -9.10 -3.22
C THR A 53 3.76 -8.45 -3.34
N CYS A 54 2.92 -8.91 -4.28
CA CYS A 54 1.53 -8.47 -4.42
C CYS A 54 0.60 -9.35 -3.57
N TRP A 55 -0.27 -8.71 -2.80
CA TRP A 55 -1.18 -9.36 -1.87
C TRP A 55 -2.62 -8.92 -2.12
N LEU A 56 -3.56 -9.84 -1.91
CA LEU A 56 -5.01 -9.61 -1.97
C LEU A 56 -5.62 -9.78 -0.59
N ALA A 57 -6.48 -8.86 -0.22
CA ALA A 57 -7.29 -8.92 0.98
C ALA A 57 -8.72 -9.35 0.63
N SER A 58 -9.21 -10.39 1.28
CA SER A 58 -10.58 -10.91 1.11
C SER A 58 -11.36 -10.79 2.40
N ASP A 59 -12.63 -10.47 2.32
CA ASP A 59 -13.55 -10.51 3.45
C ASP A 59 -13.92 -11.96 3.85
N SER A 60 -14.79 -12.09 4.86
CA SER A 60 -15.27 -13.38 5.35
C SER A 60 -16.14 -14.16 4.35
N PHE A 61 -16.58 -13.54 3.28
CA PHE A 61 -17.34 -14.15 2.19
C PHE A 61 -16.47 -14.53 0.98
N GLY A 62 -15.16 -14.22 1.06
CA GLY A 62 -14.20 -14.48 -0.01
C GLY A 62 -14.15 -13.39 -1.09
N ALA A 63 -14.92 -12.30 -0.96
CA ALA A 63 -14.84 -11.18 -1.89
C ALA A 63 -13.53 -10.42 -1.71
N ILE A 64 -12.86 -10.06 -2.82
CA ILE A 64 -11.66 -9.24 -2.78
C ILE A 64 -12.06 -7.81 -2.43
N VAL A 65 -11.54 -7.31 -1.32
CA VAL A 65 -11.83 -5.97 -0.78
C VAL A 65 -10.62 -5.04 -0.74
N GLY A 66 -9.43 -5.55 -1.07
CA GLY A 66 -8.22 -4.75 -1.10
C GLY A 66 -7.05 -5.45 -1.79
N THR A 67 -6.07 -4.66 -2.21
CA THR A 67 -4.77 -5.12 -2.69
C THR A 67 -3.66 -4.23 -2.14
N ILE A 68 -2.47 -4.79 -2.00
CA ILE A 68 -1.28 -4.10 -1.52
C ILE A 68 -0.03 -4.76 -2.12
N THR A 69 0.94 -3.96 -2.51
CA THR A 69 2.29 -4.46 -2.79
C THR A 69 3.18 -4.11 -1.59
N LEU A 70 3.87 -5.11 -1.07
CA LEU A 70 4.79 -4.96 0.07
C LEU A 70 6.09 -5.68 -0.28
N ASP A 71 7.17 -4.92 -0.40
CA ASP A 71 8.48 -5.42 -0.80
C ASP A 71 9.63 -4.75 -0.02
N GLN A 72 10.86 -4.99 -0.44
CA GLN A 72 12.08 -4.43 0.14
C GLN A 72 12.84 -3.57 -0.90
N ASP A 73 12.20 -3.25 -2.03
CA ASP A 73 12.82 -2.56 -3.15
C ASP A 73 12.66 -1.04 -2.97
N ALA A 74 13.69 -0.41 -2.45
CA ALA A 74 13.76 1.03 -2.32
C ALA A 74 14.08 1.69 -3.66
N ASP A 75 13.33 2.73 -4.01
CA ASP A 75 13.76 3.63 -5.08
C ASP A 75 14.92 4.50 -4.57
N PRO A 76 16.13 4.40 -5.15
CA PRO A 76 17.30 5.13 -4.66
C PRO A 76 17.20 6.65 -4.83
N GLU A 77 16.35 7.14 -5.71
CA GLU A 77 16.07 8.57 -5.84
C GLU A 77 15.23 9.10 -4.66
N MET A 78 14.43 8.25 -4.04
CA MET A 78 13.57 8.58 -2.90
C MET A 78 14.20 8.22 -1.56
N TRP A 79 14.93 7.10 -1.52
CA TRP A 79 15.50 6.51 -0.31
C TRP A 79 17.00 6.25 -0.51
N PRO A 80 17.84 7.27 -0.34
CA PRO A 80 19.28 7.15 -0.53
C PRO A 80 19.94 6.25 0.54
N PRO A 81 21.18 5.82 0.34
CA PRO A 81 21.87 4.86 1.22
C PRO A 81 21.94 5.28 2.70
N GLU A 82 22.02 6.59 2.99
CA GLU A 82 22.04 7.14 4.35
C GLU A 82 20.75 6.87 5.14
N ASP A 83 19.63 6.65 4.47
CA ASP A 83 18.37 6.23 5.10
C ASP A 83 18.34 4.74 5.45
N ARG A 84 19.40 4.01 5.14
CA ARG A 84 19.47 2.57 5.36
C ARG A 84 18.24 1.85 4.78
N PRO A 85 18.09 1.85 3.44
CA PRO A 85 16.89 1.32 2.79
C PRO A 85 16.60 -0.15 3.14
N ALA A 86 17.63 -0.94 3.46
CA ALA A 86 17.47 -2.31 3.89
C ALA A 86 16.75 -2.49 5.24
N ASP A 87 16.64 -1.43 6.07
CA ASP A 87 15.95 -1.48 7.36
C ASP A 87 14.41 -1.34 7.22
N ALA A 88 13.88 -1.30 6.00
CA ALA A 88 12.46 -1.04 5.77
C ALA A 88 11.78 -2.09 4.88
N PHE A 89 10.45 -2.19 5.03
CA PHE A 89 9.55 -2.63 3.97
C PHE A 89 8.88 -1.42 3.33
N TYR A 90 8.64 -1.51 2.02
CA TYR A 90 8.02 -0.47 1.20
C TYR A 90 6.61 -0.89 0.80
N LEU A 91 5.66 -0.01 1.09
CA LEU A 91 4.24 -0.21 0.83
C LEU A 91 3.87 0.57 -0.43
N HIS A 92 3.45 -0.16 -1.46
CA HIS A 92 3.06 0.41 -2.74
C HIS A 92 1.63 0.00 -3.12
N ARG A 93 0.97 0.82 -3.92
CA ARG A 93 -0.29 0.49 -4.60
C ARG A 93 -1.33 -0.13 -3.65
N MET A 94 -1.45 0.42 -2.44
CA MET A 94 -2.53 0.00 -1.54
C MET A 94 -3.85 0.56 -2.05
N ILE A 95 -4.78 -0.32 -2.39
CA ILE A 95 -6.12 0.01 -2.86
C ILE A 95 -7.12 -0.76 -2.01
N THR A 96 -8.17 -0.09 -1.56
CA THR A 96 -9.32 -0.71 -0.89
C THR A 96 -10.58 -0.42 -1.70
N GLU A 97 -11.48 -1.40 -1.79
CA GLU A 97 -12.74 -1.23 -2.49
C GLU A 97 -13.64 -0.22 -1.75
N PRO A 98 -14.46 0.55 -2.48
CA PRO A 98 -15.39 1.50 -1.86
C PRO A 98 -16.36 0.86 -0.87
N ALA A 99 -16.72 -0.41 -1.05
CA ALA A 99 -17.55 -1.17 -0.11
C ALA A 99 -16.90 -1.33 1.28
N ALA A 100 -15.57 -1.23 1.35
CA ALA A 100 -14.83 -1.24 2.61
C ALA A 100 -14.66 0.15 3.23
N LYS A 101 -15.32 1.18 2.68
CA LYS A 101 -15.27 2.54 3.23
C LYS A 101 -15.88 2.56 4.64
N GLY A 102 -15.17 3.21 5.58
CA GLY A 102 -15.64 3.37 6.96
C GLY A 102 -15.32 2.20 7.89
N VAL A 103 -14.81 1.06 7.36
CA VAL A 103 -14.37 -0.07 8.21
C VAL A 103 -12.86 -0.07 8.49
N GLU A 104 -12.17 1.02 8.16
CA GLU A 104 -10.73 1.22 8.42
C GLU A 104 -9.82 0.10 7.87
N LEU A 105 -10.21 -0.50 6.74
CA LEU A 105 -9.44 -1.58 6.11
C LEU A 105 -8.01 -1.13 5.76
N GLY A 106 -7.84 0.10 5.25
CA GLY A 106 -6.51 0.63 4.94
C GLY A 106 -5.61 0.69 6.18
N SER A 107 -6.13 1.12 7.33
CA SER A 107 -5.39 1.13 8.61
C SER A 107 -5.00 -0.27 9.03
N ALA A 108 -5.92 -1.23 8.91
CA ALA A 108 -5.66 -2.63 9.26
C ALA A 108 -4.62 -3.29 8.34
N LEU A 109 -4.59 -2.94 7.05
CA LEU A 109 -3.57 -3.41 6.10
C LEU A 109 -2.20 -2.77 6.38
N ILE A 110 -2.16 -1.50 6.77
CA ILE A 110 -0.91 -0.84 7.20
C ILE A 110 -0.35 -1.54 8.45
N ASP A 111 -1.18 -1.84 9.44
CA ASP A 111 -0.76 -2.56 10.65
C ASP A 111 -0.31 -3.99 10.33
N TRP A 112 -0.99 -4.67 9.40
CA TRP A 112 -0.54 -5.98 8.91
C TRP A 112 0.84 -5.89 8.25
N SER A 113 1.07 -4.88 7.41
CA SER A 113 2.37 -4.64 6.76
C SER A 113 3.47 -4.37 7.80
N ALA A 114 3.15 -3.61 8.84
CA ALA A 114 4.08 -3.31 9.93
C ALA A 114 4.46 -4.58 10.71
N ARG A 115 3.49 -5.45 11.03
CA ARG A 115 3.80 -6.77 11.64
C ARG A 115 4.73 -7.60 10.77
N ARG A 116 4.49 -7.64 9.44
CA ARG A 116 5.38 -8.33 8.49
C ARG A 116 6.80 -7.77 8.50
N ALA A 117 6.95 -6.45 8.63
CA ALA A 117 8.26 -5.82 8.74
C ALA A 117 8.98 -6.21 10.04
N VAL A 118 8.28 -6.19 11.17
CA VAL A 118 8.83 -6.64 12.47
C VAL A 118 9.26 -8.10 12.42
N GLU A 119 8.41 -8.99 11.88
CA GLU A 119 8.71 -10.42 11.71
C GLU A 119 9.97 -10.66 10.84
N ALA A 120 10.23 -9.77 9.88
CA ALA A 120 11.43 -9.80 9.04
C ALA A 120 12.62 -9.01 9.61
N GLY A 121 12.53 -8.53 10.86
CA GLY A 121 13.58 -7.75 11.51
C GLY A 121 13.78 -6.36 10.93
N ARG A 122 12.76 -5.80 10.27
CA ARG A 122 12.81 -4.45 9.70
C ARG A 122 12.27 -3.43 10.69
N LYS A 123 12.92 -2.27 10.73
CA LYS A 123 12.56 -1.19 11.64
C LYS A 123 11.41 -0.35 11.14
N TRP A 124 11.30 -0.17 9.81
CA TRP A 124 10.43 0.82 9.21
C TRP A 124 9.44 0.21 8.24
N ILE A 125 8.24 0.81 8.18
CA ILE A 125 7.36 0.80 7.01
C ILE A 125 7.51 2.15 6.32
N ARG A 126 7.76 2.13 5.02
CA ARG A 126 7.95 3.31 4.18
C ARG A 126 7.02 3.29 2.99
N LEU A 127 6.75 4.45 2.46
CA LEU A 127 5.98 4.63 1.23
C LEU A 127 6.31 5.98 0.59
N ASP A 128 5.96 6.11 -0.68
CA ASP A 128 5.98 7.37 -1.42
C ASP A 128 4.55 7.72 -1.85
N ALA A 129 3.99 8.77 -1.25
CA ALA A 129 2.66 9.25 -1.56
C ALA A 129 2.68 10.21 -2.76
N TRP A 130 1.50 10.35 -3.41
CA TRP A 130 1.29 11.30 -4.50
C TRP A 130 1.48 12.73 -4.02
N ARG A 131 2.35 13.52 -4.71
CA ARG A 131 2.79 14.83 -4.23
C ARG A 131 1.67 15.87 -4.19
N SER A 132 0.75 15.83 -5.14
CA SER A 132 -0.35 16.78 -5.26
C SER A 132 -1.62 16.34 -4.51
N ASN A 133 -1.56 15.31 -3.67
CA ASN A 133 -2.70 14.81 -2.90
C ASN A 133 -2.54 15.08 -1.39
N PRO A 134 -2.89 16.28 -0.89
CA PRO A 134 -2.75 16.60 0.54
C PRO A 134 -3.67 15.77 1.43
N GLY A 135 -4.80 15.28 0.90
CA GLY A 135 -5.68 14.37 1.63
C GLY A 135 -5.01 13.03 1.92
N LEU A 136 -4.21 12.53 0.98
CA LEU A 136 -3.43 11.31 1.17
C LEU A 136 -2.29 11.52 2.18
N TRP A 137 -1.64 12.69 2.17
CA TRP A 137 -0.63 13.03 3.16
C TRP A 137 -1.21 13.05 4.58
N LYS A 138 -2.37 13.72 4.74
CA LYS A 138 -3.08 13.73 6.01
C LYS A 138 -3.48 12.32 6.43
N TYR A 139 -3.97 11.49 5.50
CA TYR A 139 -4.33 10.10 5.76
C TYR A 139 -3.17 9.30 6.38
N TYR A 140 -1.96 9.44 5.85
CA TYR A 140 -0.78 8.75 6.40
C TYR A 140 -0.28 9.38 7.70
N ALA A 141 -0.30 10.71 7.81
CA ALA A 141 0.07 11.39 9.06
C ALA A 141 -0.83 10.98 10.23
N ASP A 142 -2.15 10.91 10.01
CA ASP A 142 -3.12 10.44 11.01
C ASP A 142 -2.89 8.96 11.42
N ARG A 143 -2.07 8.22 10.64
CA ARG A 143 -1.70 6.82 10.90
C ARG A 143 -0.26 6.65 11.39
N GLY A 144 0.30 7.72 11.93
CA GLY A 144 1.60 7.71 12.58
C GLY A 144 2.80 7.72 11.63
N PHE A 145 2.58 8.00 10.34
CA PHE A 145 3.68 8.23 9.42
C PHE A 145 4.20 9.67 9.52
N GLU A 146 5.51 9.79 9.45
CA GLU A 146 6.20 11.06 9.38
C GLU A 146 6.67 11.34 7.96
N LEU A 147 6.48 12.58 7.48
CA LEU A 147 7.04 13.02 6.20
C LEU A 147 8.55 13.22 6.35
N VAL A 148 9.34 12.42 5.64
CA VAL A 148 10.80 12.50 5.66
C VAL A 148 11.30 13.56 4.69
N ARG A 149 10.78 13.54 3.45
CA ARG A 149 11.12 14.50 2.39
C ARG A 149 10.10 14.48 1.26
N VAL A 150 10.21 15.48 0.41
CA VAL A 150 9.49 15.50 -0.88
C VAL A 150 10.52 15.56 -2.00
N VAL A 151 10.48 14.58 -2.90
CA VAL A 151 11.39 14.45 -4.05
C VAL A 151 10.60 14.65 -5.33
N PRO A 152 11.03 15.50 -6.25
CA PRO A 152 10.46 15.54 -7.60
C PRO A 152 10.74 14.21 -8.30
N HIS A 153 9.67 13.49 -8.65
CA HIS A 153 9.80 12.20 -9.32
C HIS A 153 8.82 12.11 -10.50
N PRO A 154 9.23 11.52 -11.65
CA PRO A 154 8.42 11.46 -12.87
C PRO A 154 7.10 10.70 -12.70
N SER A 155 7.00 9.79 -11.74
CA SER A 155 5.77 9.03 -11.47
C SER A 155 4.62 9.87 -10.89
N GLY A 156 4.91 11.11 -10.41
CA GLY A 156 3.95 11.93 -9.67
C GLY A 156 3.94 11.67 -8.16
N SER A 157 4.47 10.54 -7.69
CA SER A 157 4.75 10.28 -6.27
C SER A 157 6.04 10.99 -5.82
N GLY A 158 6.49 10.74 -4.60
CA GLY A 158 7.74 11.31 -4.08
C GLY A 158 7.58 12.06 -2.76
N ALA A 159 6.39 12.11 -2.17
CA ALA A 159 6.24 12.47 -0.77
C ALA A 159 6.58 11.22 0.08
N CYS A 160 7.82 11.18 0.57
CA CYS A 160 8.39 10.02 1.26
C CYS A 160 7.98 10.03 2.73
N PHE A 161 7.23 9.02 3.13
CA PHE A 161 6.75 8.83 4.50
C PHE A 161 7.35 7.58 5.13
N GLN A 162 7.63 7.65 6.43
CA GLN A 162 8.04 6.47 7.19
C GLN A 162 7.30 6.38 8.53
N ARG A 163 7.15 5.16 9.03
CA ARG A 163 6.58 4.86 10.34
C ARG A 163 7.40 3.74 10.98
N ASP A 164 7.64 3.83 12.29
CA ASP A 164 8.22 2.71 13.04
C ASP A 164 7.29 1.49 12.94
N ALA A 165 7.86 0.35 12.56
CA ALA A 165 7.08 -0.87 12.32
C ALA A 165 6.47 -1.46 13.60
N THR A 166 6.92 -1.06 14.78
CA THR A 166 6.32 -1.50 16.05
C THR A 166 5.01 -0.80 16.37
N ILE A 167 4.70 0.33 15.70
CA ILE A 167 3.43 1.03 15.88
C ILE A 167 2.29 0.19 15.31
N GLN A 168 1.27 -0.03 16.12
CA GLN A 168 0.00 -0.66 15.73
C GLN A 168 -1.14 0.25 16.15
N LEU A 169 -1.99 0.65 15.19
CA LEU A 169 -3.14 1.51 15.48
C LEU A 169 -4.30 0.72 16.08
N GLY A 170 -4.41 -0.56 15.69
CA GLY A 170 -5.49 -1.43 16.15
C GLY A 170 -6.87 -1.07 15.58
N HIS A 171 -6.91 -0.27 14.50
CA HIS A 171 -8.15 0.14 13.86
C HIS A 171 -8.56 -0.85 12.76
N GLY A 172 -9.86 -1.03 12.59
CA GLY A 172 -10.43 -1.82 11.51
C GLY A 172 -10.55 -3.32 11.81
N PRO A 173 -10.71 -4.14 10.76
CA PRO A 173 -10.88 -5.57 10.89
C PRO A 173 -9.61 -6.28 11.36
N THR A 174 -9.76 -7.44 11.98
CA THR A 174 -8.63 -8.34 12.22
C THR A 174 -8.08 -8.85 10.89
N VAL A 175 -6.81 -8.61 10.61
CA VAL A 175 -6.16 -9.09 9.37
C VAL A 175 -5.28 -10.29 9.68
N ARG A 176 -5.52 -11.40 8.96
CA ARG A 176 -4.74 -12.65 9.04
C ARG A 176 -4.12 -12.97 7.70
N THR A 177 -2.92 -13.53 7.71
CA THR A 177 -2.31 -14.11 6.51
C THR A 177 -2.86 -15.52 6.30
N ALA A 178 -3.27 -15.84 5.08
CA ALA A 178 -3.60 -17.21 4.71
C ALA A 178 -2.37 -18.11 4.85
N ALA A 179 -2.58 -19.33 5.28
CA ALA A 179 -1.54 -20.35 5.39
C ALA A 179 -1.00 -20.74 4.01
#